data_32f29508bfa1732dfa71b8a6542df62c
#
_entry.id   32f29508bfa1732dfa71b8a6542df62c
#
_cell.length_a   1.000
_cell.length_b   1.000
_cell.length_c   1.000
_cell.angle_alpha   90.00
_cell.angle_beta   90.00
_cell.angle_gamma   90.00
#
_symmetry.space_group_name_H-M   'P 1'
#
loop_
_entity.id
_entity.type
_entity.pdbx_description
1 polymer ?
#
loop_
_entity_poly.entity_id
_entity_poly.type
_entity_poly.pdbx_seq_one_letter_code
_entity_poly.pdbx_strand_id
1 'polypeptide(L)'
;MKPWAVSIAAVTLLVGAVACGGAPAQIVDYSPVRGAKDVSTLAPVQITFDHDVNRASVESRLHLVPAVSGTVKWKNGHQLEYQHEKLATAATYDVALEAGYSDLAGNVYELRHHWSFNTELPPRFASSTPSDGDGGVDPADYVSVTFSRTMLESSLASGIVFTPAVRFGVRIDPSDSRRVIVAPDSLLEPNTTYRMLVTQIAKDTDGNELDHVRSISFRTGAARVLHHWVAFAAENLTGSSGGLWIVNEAGIPRQLLQTSAVNAYSWSPDGQRLIFETVDGWATFAPGEGTQSLGFTAIWAAALAPGLGYVYLDSSGSLYRAPQSGADFVIGTLVKTVAVSPSGERVVFAQDQANGTTRIWGYDVGLRSRYPLVSESASVSDLSWAPNGNRIAYLRYDAGTVTLRVRNLTGPGSVTSVVHGEITAPAWLHDSDHMVMAATVAGDSGPVSKAIVINVASPPPSLTSGLGLPALTSVVDVSNPVPSPDGHQIAFISGDQVWLMNADGTRPTALTRFDPESFPYSCLMPAWSRL
;
A
#
# COMPACT_ATOMS: atom_id res chain seq x y z
N MET A 1 85.27 41.38 64.14
CA MET A 1 83.81 41.37 63.91
C MET A 1 83.34 39.93 64.08
N LYS A 2 82.44 39.66 64.99
CA LYS A 2 82.11 38.33 65.52
C LYS A 2 81.31 37.47 64.56
N PRO A 3 81.59 36.14 64.44
CA PRO A 3 80.68 35.20 63.83
C PRO A 3 79.72 34.60 64.85
N TRP A 4 78.45 34.48 64.50
CA TRP A 4 77.47 33.79 65.32
C TRP A 4 77.39 32.32 64.88
N ALA A 5 77.51 31.44 65.85
CA ALA A 5 77.29 30.00 65.67
C ALA A 5 75.81 29.68 65.68
N VAL A 6 75.40 28.90 64.72
CA VAL A 6 74.01 28.32 64.63
C VAL A 6 74.09 26.85 65.02
N SER A 7 73.41 26.49 66.11
CA SER A 7 73.26 25.12 66.58
C SER A 7 72.24 24.39 65.68
N ILE A 8 72.64 23.25 65.13
CA ILE A 8 71.76 22.35 64.40
C ILE A 8 71.06 21.40 65.36
N ALA A 9 69.74 21.57 65.55
CA ALA A 9 68.90 20.59 66.25
C ALA A 9 68.41 19.54 65.23
N ALA A 10 68.79 18.27 65.43
CA ALA A 10 68.32 17.15 64.67
C ALA A 10 66.86 16.87 65.05
N VAL A 11 65.96 17.14 64.11
CA VAL A 11 64.55 16.72 64.16
C VAL A 11 64.45 15.34 63.56
N THR A 12 64.14 14.34 64.32
CA THR A 12 63.83 12.97 63.88
C THR A 12 62.42 12.98 63.29
N LEU A 13 62.29 12.91 61.96
CA LEU A 13 61.03 12.77 61.28
C LEU A 13 60.54 11.32 61.47
N LEU A 14 59.49 11.10 62.25
CA LEU A 14 58.70 9.87 62.24
C LEU A 14 57.90 9.88 60.94
N VAL A 15 58.34 9.10 59.95
CA VAL A 15 57.54 8.79 58.79
C VAL A 15 56.49 7.81 59.25
N GLY A 16 55.31 8.32 59.58
CA GLY A 16 54.09 7.52 59.65
C GLY A 16 53.77 7.00 58.23
N ALA A 17 53.81 5.68 58.07
CA ALA A 17 53.27 5.05 56.85
C ALA A 17 51.77 5.38 56.75
N VAL A 18 51.45 6.40 55.99
CA VAL A 18 50.06 6.57 55.52
C VAL A 18 49.83 5.41 54.56
N ALA A 19 49.06 4.43 54.96
CA ALA A 19 48.51 3.42 54.07
C ALA A 19 47.73 4.19 52.99
N CYS A 20 48.27 4.23 51.77
CA CYS A 20 47.51 4.65 50.59
C CYS A 20 46.42 3.61 50.37
N GLY A 21 45.33 3.66 51.11
CA GLY A 21 44.06 3.09 50.70
C GLY A 21 43.57 3.95 49.55
N GLY A 22 43.43 3.37 48.40
CA GLY A 22 42.77 4.03 47.25
C GLY A 22 41.39 4.54 47.67
N ALA A 23 40.87 5.51 46.95
CA ALA A 23 39.47 5.91 47.14
C ALA A 23 38.54 4.73 46.78
N PRO A 24 37.48 4.48 47.58
CA PRO A 24 36.51 3.45 47.26
C PRO A 24 35.79 3.74 45.91
N ALA A 25 35.39 2.68 45.19
CA ALA A 25 34.74 2.80 43.91
C ALA A 25 33.44 3.61 44.00
N GLN A 26 33.30 4.58 43.10
CA GLN A 26 32.14 5.47 43.06
C GLN A 26 31.32 5.20 41.83
N ILE A 27 29.98 5.38 41.95
CA ILE A 27 29.06 5.35 40.78
C ILE A 27 29.30 6.62 39.98
N VAL A 28 29.69 6.45 38.71
CA VAL A 28 29.92 7.54 37.75
C VAL A 28 28.81 7.69 36.73
N ASP A 29 28.04 6.60 36.48
CA ASP A 29 26.87 6.62 35.57
C ASP A 29 25.85 5.56 35.98
N TYR A 30 24.60 5.83 35.74
CA TYR A 30 23.50 4.89 35.97
C TYR A 30 22.29 5.17 35.10
N SER A 31 21.55 4.11 34.72
CA SER A 31 20.31 4.16 33.99
C SER A 31 19.28 3.22 34.62
N PRO A 32 17.99 3.60 34.70
CA PRO A 32 17.43 4.92 34.38
C PRO A 32 17.98 6.02 35.28
N VAL A 33 18.09 7.27 34.79
CA VAL A 33 18.59 8.39 35.57
C VAL A 33 17.59 8.82 36.66
N ARG A 34 18.04 9.51 37.69
CA ARG A 34 17.22 10.03 38.78
C ARG A 34 16.07 10.89 38.21
N GLY A 35 14.84 10.56 38.62
CA GLY A 35 13.63 11.28 38.21
C GLY A 35 13.20 11.02 36.76
N ALA A 36 13.80 10.06 36.05
CA ALA A 36 13.38 9.66 34.74
C ALA A 36 11.88 9.29 34.73
N LYS A 37 11.18 9.71 33.72
CA LYS A 37 9.77 9.41 33.50
C LYS A 37 9.61 8.63 32.22
N ASP A 38 8.51 7.91 32.10
CA ASP A 38 8.16 7.13 30.91
C ASP A 38 9.23 6.07 30.56
N VAL A 39 9.84 5.48 31.61
CA VAL A 39 10.83 4.42 31.46
C VAL A 39 10.14 3.12 31.05
N SER A 40 10.63 2.46 30.01
CA SER A 40 10.12 1.16 29.58
C SER A 40 10.10 0.16 30.74
N THR A 41 9.00 -0.60 30.84
CA THR A 41 8.85 -1.65 31.85
C THR A 41 9.86 -2.80 31.71
N LEU A 42 10.58 -2.84 30.60
CA LEU A 42 11.65 -3.81 30.30
C LEU A 42 13.06 -3.23 30.38
N ALA A 43 13.20 -1.91 30.64
CA ALA A 43 14.50 -1.26 30.67
C ALA A 43 15.32 -1.74 31.84
N PRO A 44 16.51 -2.34 31.65
CA PRO A 44 17.35 -2.82 32.74
C PRO A 44 17.90 -1.67 33.56
N VAL A 45 18.15 -1.92 34.85
CA VAL A 45 18.92 -0.99 35.68
C VAL A 45 20.41 -1.22 35.44
N GLN A 46 21.11 -0.18 35.01
CA GLN A 46 22.56 -0.21 34.75
C GLN A 46 23.30 0.69 35.74
N ILE A 47 24.45 0.25 36.22
CA ILE A 47 25.35 1.03 37.10
C ILE A 47 26.77 0.88 36.58
N THR A 48 27.46 2.01 36.45
CA THR A 48 28.87 2.06 36.08
C THR A 48 29.66 2.71 37.22
N PHE A 49 30.69 2.02 37.68
CA PHE A 49 31.64 2.52 38.65
C PHE A 49 32.87 3.07 37.94
N ASP A 50 33.62 3.92 38.62
CA ASP A 50 34.86 4.51 38.11
C ASP A 50 36.02 3.50 37.98
N HIS A 51 36.00 2.39 38.74
CA HIS A 51 36.92 1.26 38.63
C HIS A 51 36.29 -0.05 39.10
N ASP A 52 37.03 -1.15 39.00
CA ASP A 52 36.52 -2.50 39.26
C ASP A 52 36.13 -2.71 40.73
N VAL A 53 34.96 -3.35 40.92
CA VAL A 53 34.37 -3.60 42.24
C VAL A 53 34.32 -5.09 42.58
N ASN A 54 34.20 -5.40 43.89
CA ASN A 54 33.85 -6.73 44.35
C ASN A 54 32.38 -6.98 44.06
N ARG A 55 32.14 -7.78 43.01
CA ARG A 55 30.80 -8.07 42.47
C ARG A 55 29.83 -8.59 43.52
N ALA A 56 30.24 -9.55 44.32
CA ALA A 56 29.40 -10.13 45.37
C ALA A 56 28.98 -9.10 46.44
N SER A 57 29.87 -8.16 46.76
CA SER A 57 29.57 -7.10 47.74
C SER A 57 28.53 -6.10 47.17
N VAL A 58 28.56 -5.82 45.86
CA VAL A 58 27.60 -4.95 45.19
C VAL A 58 26.24 -5.66 45.01
N GLU A 59 26.27 -6.90 44.53
CA GLU A 59 25.05 -7.67 44.27
C GLU A 59 24.21 -7.88 45.53
N SER A 60 24.86 -8.15 46.68
CA SER A 60 24.17 -8.34 47.97
C SER A 60 23.52 -7.06 48.53
N ARG A 61 23.85 -5.89 47.96
CA ARG A 61 23.41 -4.57 48.43
C ARG A 61 22.55 -3.81 47.45
N LEU A 62 22.39 -4.35 46.25
CA LEU A 62 21.53 -3.74 45.23
C LEU A 62 20.07 -4.17 45.44
N HIS A 63 19.20 -3.20 45.64
CA HIS A 63 17.77 -3.40 45.86
C HIS A 63 16.94 -2.52 44.93
N LEU A 64 15.84 -3.09 44.45
CA LEU A 64 14.80 -2.38 43.71
C LEU A 64 13.53 -2.38 44.57
N VAL A 65 12.89 -1.24 44.75
CA VAL A 65 11.66 -1.09 45.56
C VAL A 65 10.58 -0.40 44.73
N PRO A 66 9.40 -1.04 44.49
CA PRO A 66 9.01 -2.39 44.92
C PRO A 66 9.96 -3.48 44.40
N ALA A 67 10.08 -4.56 45.17
CA ALA A 67 10.98 -5.66 44.82
C ALA A 67 10.49 -6.37 43.53
N VAL A 68 11.40 -6.61 42.60
CA VAL A 68 11.15 -7.35 41.38
C VAL A 68 12.28 -8.35 41.20
N SER A 69 11.95 -9.59 40.86
CA SER A 69 12.93 -10.65 40.60
C SER A 69 13.80 -10.31 39.39
N GLY A 70 15.06 -10.66 39.44
CA GLY A 70 15.99 -10.41 38.35
C GLY A 70 17.34 -11.05 38.56
N THR A 71 18.22 -10.85 37.60
CA THR A 71 19.60 -11.33 37.63
C THR A 71 20.58 -10.20 37.32
N VAL A 72 21.67 -10.13 38.07
CA VAL A 72 22.75 -9.19 37.76
C VAL A 72 23.68 -9.80 36.72
N LYS A 73 23.94 -9.06 35.65
CA LYS A 73 24.96 -9.37 34.65
C LYS A 73 26.05 -8.33 34.67
N TRP A 74 27.30 -8.75 34.58
CA TRP A 74 28.45 -7.89 34.51
C TRP A 74 29.00 -7.85 33.08
N LYS A 75 29.10 -6.64 32.53
CA LYS A 75 29.75 -6.46 31.22
C LYS A 75 31.29 -6.50 31.36
N ASN A 76 31.78 -5.99 32.47
CA ASN A 76 33.19 -5.97 32.86
C ASN A 76 33.31 -5.90 34.40
N GLY A 77 34.47 -5.52 34.98
CA GLY A 77 34.69 -5.43 36.43
C GLY A 77 33.96 -4.28 37.12
N HIS A 78 33.55 -3.26 36.40
CA HIS A 78 32.98 -2.01 36.94
C HIS A 78 31.61 -1.63 36.32
N GLN A 79 31.02 -2.47 35.46
CA GLN A 79 29.73 -2.18 34.84
C GLN A 79 28.77 -3.36 34.99
N LEU A 80 27.68 -3.12 35.70
CA LEU A 80 26.63 -4.09 35.92
C LEU A 80 25.33 -3.69 35.19
N GLU A 81 24.52 -4.71 34.91
CA GLU A 81 23.17 -4.60 34.42
C GLU A 81 22.27 -5.54 35.22
N TYR A 82 21.27 -4.99 35.92
CA TYR A 82 20.24 -5.76 36.59
C TYR A 82 19.10 -6.00 35.60
N GLN A 83 19.02 -7.21 35.07
CA GLN A 83 17.94 -7.67 34.20
C GLN A 83 16.83 -8.23 35.09
N HIS A 84 15.77 -7.49 35.20
CA HIS A 84 14.61 -7.81 36.04
C HIS A 84 13.43 -8.33 35.22
N GLU A 85 12.51 -9.01 35.88
CA GLU A 85 11.19 -9.29 35.31
C GLU A 85 10.48 -7.97 35.03
N LYS A 86 9.43 -8.05 34.17
CA LYS A 86 8.70 -6.87 33.74
C LYS A 86 8.21 -6.03 34.95
N LEU A 87 8.52 -4.75 34.93
CA LEU A 87 8.04 -3.78 35.90
C LEU A 87 6.56 -3.51 35.74
N ALA A 88 5.87 -3.06 36.79
CA ALA A 88 4.51 -2.56 36.70
C ALA A 88 4.50 -1.21 35.97
N THR A 89 3.46 -0.98 35.16
CA THR A 89 3.22 0.32 34.52
C THR A 89 2.77 1.37 35.54
N ALA A 90 2.97 2.66 35.22
CA ALA A 90 2.53 3.79 36.07
C ALA A 90 3.07 3.73 37.52
N ALA A 91 4.21 3.06 37.74
CA ALA A 91 4.79 2.82 39.06
C ALA A 91 6.07 3.64 39.27
N THR A 92 6.34 3.95 40.50
CA THR A 92 7.65 4.53 40.90
C THR A 92 8.51 3.43 41.50
N TYR A 93 9.73 3.30 40.99
CA TYR A 93 10.74 2.40 41.51
C TYR A 93 11.89 3.19 42.10
N ASP A 94 12.34 2.77 43.28
CA ASP A 94 13.54 3.29 43.92
C ASP A 94 14.65 2.24 43.81
N VAL A 95 15.79 2.62 43.24
CA VAL A 95 16.99 1.80 43.16
C VAL A 95 17.88 2.21 44.31
N ALA A 96 18.25 1.27 45.14
CA ALA A 96 19.16 1.49 46.27
C ALA A 96 20.38 0.57 46.16
N LEU A 97 21.56 1.16 46.24
CA LEU A 97 22.80 0.45 46.55
C LEU A 97 23.19 0.83 47.97
N GLU A 98 23.01 -0.10 48.90
CA GLU A 98 23.28 0.14 50.32
C GLU A 98 24.76 0.34 50.58
N ALA A 99 25.08 1.05 51.67
CA ALA A 99 26.45 1.28 52.17
C ALA A 99 27.20 -0.03 52.40
N GLY A 100 28.52 -0.01 52.30
CA GLY A 100 29.40 -1.13 52.66
C GLY A 100 29.81 -2.01 51.47
N TYR A 101 29.53 -1.63 50.21
CA TYR A 101 30.16 -2.31 49.07
C TYR A 101 31.63 -1.93 48.93
N SER A 102 32.45 -2.81 48.36
CA SER A 102 33.89 -2.61 48.24
C SER A 102 34.39 -2.74 46.80
N ASP A 103 35.55 -2.12 46.54
CA ASP A 103 36.37 -2.39 45.36
C ASP A 103 37.17 -3.70 45.48
N LEU A 104 37.96 -4.03 44.46
CA LEU A 104 38.85 -5.20 44.49
C LEU A 104 40.05 -5.04 45.45
N ALA A 105 40.39 -3.82 45.82
CA ALA A 105 41.45 -3.52 46.82
C ALA A 105 40.91 -3.58 48.25
N GLY A 106 39.61 -3.76 48.46
CA GLY A 106 38.96 -3.81 49.77
C GLY A 106 38.58 -2.45 50.35
N ASN A 107 38.67 -1.37 49.57
CA ASN A 107 38.18 -0.06 50.00
C ASN A 107 36.66 -0.06 50.02
N VAL A 108 36.05 0.36 51.13
CA VAL A 108 34.60 0.28 51.34
C VAL A 108 33.96 1.65 51.12
N TYR A 109 32.86 1.68 50.41
CA TYR A 109 32.02 2.85 50.21
C TYR A 109 30.95 2.90 51.31
N GLU A 110 30.99 3.92 52.15
CA GLU A 110 30.20 3.99 53.38
C GLU A 110 28.87 4.72 53.26
N LEU A 111 28.53 5.22 52.07
CA LEU A 111 27.29 5.95 51.88
C LEU A 111 26.30 5.12 51.04
N ARG A 112 25.03 5.29 51.32
CA ARG A 112 23.95 4.72 50.51
C ARG A 112 23.74 5.57 49.26
N HIS A 113 23.74 4.94 48.07
CA HIS A 113 23.23 5.53 46.85
C HIS A 113 21.78 5.11 46.62
N HIS A 114 20.92 6.07 46.33
CA HIS A 114 19.56 5.77 45.92
C HIS A 114 19.04 6.82 44.95
N TRP A 115 18.19 6.40 44.06
CA TRP A 115 17.46 7.25 43.12
C TRP A 115 16.17 6.56 42.67
N SER A 116 15.19 7.34 42.22
CA SER A 116 13.92 6.81 41.75
C SER A 116 13.65 7.21 40.31
N PHE A 117 12.85 6.39 39.62
CA PHE A 117 12.31 6.65 38.31
C PHE A 117 10.86 6.21 38.24
N ASN A 118 10.13 6.72 37.22
CA ASN A 118 8.75 6.34 36.96
C ASN A 118 8.67 5.53 35.67
N THR A 119 8.01 4.39 35.73
CA THR A 119 7.73 3.59 34.55
C THR A 119 6.66 4.25 33.68
N GLU A 120 6.63 3.84 32.45
CA GLU A 120 5.69 4.24 31.44
C GLU A 120 4.23 3.95 31.86
N LEU A 121 3.31 4.73 31.29
CA LEU A 121 1.87 4.47 31.43
C LEU A 121 1.46 3.30 30.53
N PRO A 122 0.42 2.54 30.89
CA PRO A 122 -0.14 1.54 29.99
C PRO A 122 -0.63 2.19 28.69
N PRO A 123 -0.64 1.46 27.56
CA PRO A 123 -1.17 1.97 26.32
C PRO A 123 -2.65 2.35 26.48
N ARG A 124 -3.05 3.44 25.82
CA ARG A 124 -4.39 3.99 25.85
C ARG A 124 -4.94 4.13 24.45
N PHE A 125 -6.22 3.91 24.30
CA PHE A 125 -6.95 4.28 23.11
C PHE A 125 -6.99 5.82 23.02
N ALA A 126 -6.59 6.40 21.89
CA ALA A 126 -6.61 7.84 21.66
C ALA A 126 -7.77 8.25 20.74
N SER A 127 -7.92 7.60 19.60
CA SER A 127 -8.96 7.92 18.61
C SER A 127 -9.21 6.75 17.65
N SER A 128 -10.31 6.80 16.91
CA SER A 128 -10.57 5.90 15.79
C SER A 128 -11.22 6.63 14.62
N THR A 129 -11.10 6.04 13.46
CA THR A 129 -11.87 6.37 12.27
C THR A 129 -12.41 5.05 11.70
N PRO A 130 -13.73 4.82 11.65
CA PRO A 130 -14.79 5.71 12.13
C PRO A 130 -14.72 6.00 13.63
N SER A 131 -15.27 7.15 14.06
CA SER A 131 -15.43 7.52 15.46
C SER A 131 -16.64 6.80 16.07
N ASP A 132 -16.69 6.78 17.42
CA ASP A 132 -17.86 6.23 18.11
C ASP A 132 -19.12 7.06 17.80
N GLY A 133 -20.17 6.39 17.32
CA GLY A 133 -21.43 6.98 16.90
C GLY A 133 -21.51 7.41 15.44
N ASP A 134 -20.44 7.28 14.64
CA ASP A 134 -20.45 7.67 13.24
C ASP A 134 -21.48 6.86 12.43
N GLY A 135 -22.18 7.57 11.53
CA GLY A 135 -23.13 6.98 10.58
C GLY A 135 -22.73 7.25 9.14
N GLY A 136 -23.27 6.44 8.22
CA GLY A 136 -22.99 6.58 6.79
C GLY A 136 -21.55 6.19 6.39
N VAL A 137 -20.87 5.37 7.22
CA VAL A 137 -19.52 4.86 6.94
C VAL A 137 -19.57 4.01 5.68
N ASP A 138 -18.64 4.26 4.74
CA ASP A 138 -18.57 3.46 3.51
C ASP A 138 -18.31 1.98 3.88
N PRO A 139 -19.13 1.03 3.41
CA PRO A 139 -18.89 -0.40 3.64
C PRO A 139 -17.50 -0.90 3.20
N ALA A 140 -16.84 -0.17 2.29
CA ALA A 140 -15.51 -0.49 1.82
C ALA A 140 -14.38 0.11 2.67
N ASP A 141 -14.68 1.00 3.62
CA ASP A 141 -13.66 1.62 4.46
C ASP A 141 -13.06 0.63 5.47
N TYR A 142 -11.80 0.82 5.76
CA TYR A 142 -11.15 0.16 6.89
C TYR A 142 -11.33 0.99 8.17
N VAL A 143 -11.23 0.32 9.31
CA VAL A 143 -11.21 0.99 10.60
C VAL A 143 -9.75 1.31 10.97
N SER A 144 -9.45 2.51 11.40
CA SER A 144 -8.17 2.83 12.00
C SER A 144 -8.31 3.20 13.47
N VAL A 145 -7.35 2.78 14.28
CA VAL A 145 -7.29 3.08 15.72
C VAL A 145 -5.92 3.67 16.04
N THR A 146 -5.91 4.81 16.70
CA THR A 146 -4.67 5.41 17.21
C THR A 146 -4.57 5.18 18.70
N PHE A 147 -3.42 4.70 19.14
CA PHE A 147 -3.08 4.47 20.53
C PHE A 147 -2.06 5.50 21.03
N SER A 148 -1.89 5.59 22.34
CA SER A 148 -0.85 6.46 22.93
C SER A 148 0.57 5.93 22.71
N ARG A 149 0.72 4.64 22.35
CA ARG A 149 1.99 3.93 22.13
C ARG A 149 1.87 2.99 20.93
N THR A 150 3.02 2.54 20.42
CA THR A 150 3.08 1.50 19.40
C THR A 150 2.60 0.17 19.98
N MET A 151 1.65 -0.47 19.29
CA MET A 151 1.05 -1.74 19.71
C MET A 151 1.73 -2.93 19.04
N LEU A 152 1.60 -4.10 19.64
CA LEU A 152 2.05 -5.37 19.08
C LEU A 152 0.94 -5.95 18.18
N GLU A 153 1.18 -6.05 16.87
CA GLU A 153 0.18 -6.49 15.88
C GLU A 153 -0.45 -7.85 16.24
N SER A 154 0.36 -8.82 16.65
CA SER A 154 -0.12 -10.16 17.01
C SER A 154 -1.12 -10.14 18.18
N SER A 155 -0.99 -9.21 19.12
CA SER A 155 -1.92 -9.06 20.24
C SER A 155 -3.23 -8.38 19.82
N LEU A 156 -3.17 -7.48 18.83
CA LEU A 156 -4.34 -6.78 18.31
C LEU A 156 -5.27 -7.72 17.53
N ALA A 157 -4.72 -8.65 16.74
CA ALA A 157 -5.51 -9.64 16.01
C ALA A 157 -6.43 -10.48 16.94
N SER A 158 -5.94 -10.76 18.16
CA SER A 158 -6.73 -11.47 19.19
C SER A 158 -7.51 -10.53 20.11
N GLY A 159 -7.08 -9.27 20.22
CA GLY A 159 -7.64 -8.28 21.13
C GLY A 159 -8.79 -7.46 20.55
N ILE A 160 -9.03 -7.52 19.25
CA ILE A 160 -10.12 -6.82 18.57
C ILE A 160 -11.23 -7.78 18.24
N VAL A 161 -12.48 -7.39 18.54
CA VAL A 161 -13.68 -8.20 18.29
C VAL A 161 -14.76 -7.32 17.67
N PHE A 162 -15.36 -7.79 16.56
CA PHE A 162 -16.50 -7.14 15.92
C PHE A 162 -17.82 -7.84 16.24
N THR A 163 -18.89 -7.05 16.36
CA THR A 163 -20.26 -7.52 16.40
C THR A 163 -21.11 -6.65 15.45
N PRO A 164 -21.70 -7.18 14.38
CA PRO A 164 -21.58 -8.56 13.87
C PRO A 164 -20.13 -8.98 13.62
N ALA A 165 -19.87 -10.30 13.61
CA ALA A 165 -18.54 -10.83 13.41
C ALA A 165 -18.00 -10.47 12.01
N VAL A 166 -16.77 -10.00 11.95
CA VAL A 166 -16.03 -9.62 10.73
C VAL A 166 -14.68 -10.33 10.77
N ARG A 167 -14.27 -10.91 9.66
CA ARG A 167 -12.88 -11.34 9.48
C ARG A 167 -12.07 -10.12 9.05
N PHE A 168 -10.90 -9.93 9.59
CA PHE A 168 -10.06 -8.76 9.32
C PHE A 168 -8.57 -9.07 9.50
N GLY A 169 -7.75 -8.34 8.79
CA GLY A 169 -6.32 -8.22 9.03
C GLY A 169 -6.00 -6.98 9.87
N VAL A 170 -4.86 -7.03 10.57
CA VAL A 170 -4.35 -5.89 11.36
C VAL A 170 -2.94 -5.57 10.88
N ARG A 171 -2.63 -4.27 10.75
CA ARG A 171 -1.27 -3.80 10.47
C ARG A 171 -1.01 -2.46 11.12
N ILE A 172 0.25 -2.18 11.46
CA ILE A 172 0.67 -0.83 11.86
C ILE A 172 0.77 0.06 10.62
N ASP A 173 0.30 1.31 10.73
CA ASP A 173 0.44 2.28 9.66
C ASP A 173 1.92 2.68 9.51
N PRO A 174 2.53 2.52 8.32
CA PRO A 174 3.92 2.88 8.11
C PRO A 174 4.24 4.36 8.36
N SER A 175 3.23 5.24 8.29
CA SER A 175 3.38 6.69 8.50
C SER A 175 3.25 7.11 9.98
N ASP A 176 2.59 6.32 10.82
CA ASP A 176 2.46 6.54 12.27
C ASP A 176 2.42 5.21 13.01
N SER A 177 3.51 4.87 13.68
CA SER A 177 3.65 3.61 14.43
C SER A 177 2.62 3.41 15.55
N ARG A 178 1.90 4.44 15.95
CA ARG A 178 0.83 4.37 16.95
C ARG A 178 -0.54 4.13 16.32
N ARG A 179 -0.65 4.29 15.00
CA ARG A 179 -1.89 4.06 14.25
C ARG A 179 -1.94 2.64 13.74
N VAL A 180 -3.04 1.99 14.02
CA VAL A 180 -3.34 0.61 13.61
C VAL A 180 -4.45 0.64 12.57
N ILE A 181 -4.25 -0.05 11.48
CA ILE A 181 -5.25 -0.26 10.43
C ILE A 181 -5.85 -1.64 10.64
N VAL A 182 -7.16 -1.67 10.81
CA VAL A 182 -7.98 -2.88 10.92
C VAL A 182 -8.79 -2.99 9.64
N ALA A 183 -8.35 -3.84 8.73
CA ALA A 183 -8.92 -3.98 7.40
C ALA A 183 -9.84 -5.22 7.35
N PRO A 184 -11.17 -5.06 7.19
CA PRO A 184 -12.06 -6.19 6.95
C PRO A 184 -11.67 -6.94 5.67
N ASP A 185 -11.74 -8.27 5.68
CA ASP A 185 -11.42 -9.13 4.51
C ASP A 185 -12.47 -9.01 3.40
N SER A 186 -13.65 -8.50 3.72
CA SER A 186 -14.75 -8.27 2.78
C SER A 186 -15.44 -6.95 3.09
N LEU A 187 -16.26 -6.47 2.14
CA LEU A 187 -17.12 -5.33 2.40
C LEU A 187 -17.96 -5.57 3.66
N LEU A 188 -18.07 -4.53 4.48
CA LEU A 188 -19.02 -4.54 5.58
C LEU A 188 -20.45 -4.51 5.02
N GLU A 189 -21.40 -5.17 5.72
CA GLU A 189 -22.81 -5.14 5.31
C GLU A 189 -23.35 -3.71 5.32
N PRO A 190 -24.04 -3.28 4.25
CA PRO A 190 -24.61 -1.94 4.18
C PRO A 190 -25.68 -1.72 5.27
N ASN A 191 -25.87 -0.45 5.66
CA ASN A 191 -26.90 -0.01 6.63
C ASN A 191 -26.86 -0.77 7.96
N THR A 192 -25.71 -1.34 8.31
CA THR A 192 -25.51 -2.21 9.47
C THR A 192 -24.73 -1.49 10.56
N THR A 193 -25.15 -1.65 11.81
CA THR A 193 -24.40 -1.12 12.96
C THR A 193 -23.38 -2.16 13.40
N TYR A 194 -22.12 -1.76 13.38
CA TYR A 194 -21.01 -2.54 13.90
C TYR A 194 -20.55 -1.99 15.24
N ARG A 195 -20.19 -2.91 16.12
CA ARG A 195 -19.50 -2.60 17.35
C ARG A 195 -18.14 -3.27 17.34
N MET A 196 -17.08 -2.49 17.41
CA MET A 196 -15.72 -2.96 17.58
C MET A 196 -15.30 -2.81 19.03
N LEU A 197 -14.82 -3.89 19.62
CA LEU A 197 -14.31 -3.94 20.99
C LEU A 197 -12.80 -4.12 20.92
N VAL A 198 -12.03 -3.25 21.60
CA VAL A 198 -10.60 -3.43 21.84
C VAL A 198 -10.44 -3.85 23.29
N THR A 199 -9.98 -5.08 23.51
CA THR A 199 -9.86 -5.69 24.84
C THR A 199 -8.46 -5.48 25.43
N GLN A 200 -8.29 -5.81 26.71
CA GLN A 200 -6.98 -5.77 27.39
C GLN A 200 -5.99 -6.85 26.92
N ILE A 201 -6.41 -7.77 26.04
CA ILE A 201 -5.49 -8.68 25.34
C ILE A 201 -4.54 -7.89 24.41
N ALA A 202 -4.98 -6.73 23.90
CA ALA A 202 -4.14 -5.83 23.12
C ALA A 202 -3.01 -5.27 24.00
N LYS A 203 -1.76 -5.42 23.53
CA LYS A 203 -0.52 -5.05 24.23
C LYS A 203 0.32 -4.13 23.37
N ASP A 204 1.10 -3.27 24.04
CA ASP A 204 2.16 -2.53 23.36
C ASP A 204 3.40 -3.40 23.10
N THR A 205 4.44 -2.82 22.51
CA THR A 205 5.69 -3.52 22.18
C THR A 205 6.44 -4.03 23.40
N ASP A 206 6.21 -3.45 24.58
CA ASP A 206 6.78 -3.89 25.85
C ASP A 206 5.89 -4.93 26.58
N GLY A 207 4.78 -5.32 25.91
CA GLY A 207 3.82 -6.29 26.41
C GLY A 207 2.91 -5.72 27.52
N ASN A 208 2.78 -4.41 27.67
CA ASN A 208 1.84 -3.78 28.59
C ASN A 208 0.42 -3.87 28.03
N GLU A 209 -0.51 -4.30 28.84
CA GLU A 209 -1.92 -4.43 28.48
C GLU A 209 -2.58 -3.05 28.34
N LEU A 210 -3.58 -2.95 27.45
CA LEU A 210 -4.42 -1.77 27.30
C LEU A 210 -5.01 -1.38 28.67
N ASP A 211 -5.02 -0.09 29.01
CA ASP A 211 -5.46 0.43 30.32
C ASP A 211 -6.90 -0.01 30.67
N HIS A 212 -7.80 -0.06 29.70
CA HIS A 212 -9.16 -0.57 29.83
C HIS A 212 -9.76 -0.93 28.47
N VAL A 213 -10.78 -1.76 28.51
CA VAL A 213 -11.56 -2.15 27.32
C VAL A 213 -12.20 -0.93 26.68
N ARG A 214 -12.07 -0.80 25.34
CA ARG A 214 -12.72 0.27 24.57
C ARG A 214 -13.71 -0.30 23.58
N SER A 215 -14.90 0.29 23.54
CA SER A 215 -15.95 -0.02 22.58
C SER A 215 -16.15 1.16 21.65
N ILE A 216 -16.26 0.89 20.36
CA ILE A 216 -16.58 1.85 19.31
C ILE A 216 -17.77 1.28 18.55
N SER A 217 -18.79 2.08 18.32
CA SER A 217 -19.96 1.70 17.52
C SER A 217 -20.07 2.66 16.35
N PHE A 218 -20.28 2.13 15.15
CA PHE A 218 -20.53 2.94 13.96
C PHE A 218 -21.56 2.24 13.07
N ARG A 219 -22.21 2.99 12.19
CA ARG A 219 -23.17 2.45 11.25
C ARG A 219 -22.67 2.68 9.82
N THR A 220 -22.62 1.61 9.03
CA THR A 220 -22.35 1.69 7.61
C THR A 220 -23.50 2.40 6.89
N GLY A 221 -23.15 3.11 5.80
CA GLY A 221 -24.09 3.70 4.87
C GLY A 221 -24.74 2.66 3.97
N ALA A 222 -25.46 3.14 2.97
CA ALA A 222 -25.89 2.32 1.84
C ALA A 222 -24.66 1.71 1.14
N ALA A 223 -24.88 0.59 0.44
CA ALA A 223 -23.85 0.05 -0.44
C ALA A 223 -23.34 1.17 -1.36
N ARG A 224 -22.01 1.18 -1.61
CA ARG A 224 -21.46 2.11 -2.59
C ARG A 224 -22.09 1.78 -3.93
N VAL A 225 -22.89 2.69 -4.45
CA VAL A 225 -23.50 2.52 -5.75
C VAL A 225 -22.41 2.76 -6.79
N LEU A 226 -21.98 1.70 -7.47
CA LEU A 226 -21.27 1.86 -8.72
C LEU A 226 -22.26 2.42 -9.75
N HIS A 227 -21.86 3.45 -10.47
CA HIS A 227 -22.69 3.98 -11.55
C HIS A 227 -22.86 2.94 -12.67
N HIS A 228 -21.83 2.10 -12.83
CA HIS A 228 -21.77 1.04 -13.86
C HIS A 228 -21.07 -0.19 -13.29
N TRP A 229 -21.20 -1.32 -13.92
CA TRP A 229 -20.52 -2.53 -13.53
C TRP A 229 -19.04 -2.47 -13.91
N VAL A 230 -18.19 -3.08 -13.09
CA VAL A 230 -16.74 -3.21 -13.35
C VAL A 230 -16.40 -4.68 -13.51
N ALA A 231 -15.78 -5.06 -14.61
CA ALA A 231 -15.13 -6.35 -14.78
C ALA A 231 -13.65 -6.23 -14.45
N PHE A 232 -13.05 -7.26 -13.87
CA PHE A 232 -11.61 -7.36 -13.63
C PHE A 232 -11.15 -8.82 -13.65
N ALA A 233 -9.91 -9.04 -14.07
CA ALA A 233 -9.25 -10.33 -13.92
C ALA A 233 -8.60 -10.41 -12.54
N ALA A 234 -8.55 -11.59 -11.96
CA ALA A 234 -7.78 -11.89 -10.77
C ALA A 234 -6.95 -13.15 -10.99
N GLU A 235 -5.64 -13.04 -10.87
CA GLU A 235 -4.71 -14.16 -10.98
C GLU A 235 -4.33 -14.65 -9.60
N ASN A 236 -4.31 -15.97 -9.40
CA ASN A 236 -3.84 -16.55 -8.15
C ASN A 236 -2.31 -16.65 -8.19
N LEU A 237 -1.63 -15.95 -7.29
CA LEU A 237 -0.17 -15.96 -7.15
C LEU A 237 0.40 -17.31 -6.73
N THR A 238 -0.42 -18.23 -6.21
CA THR A 238 -0.02 -19.57 -5.79
C THR A 238 -0.45 -20.70 -6.75
N GLY A 239 -1.12 -20.36 -7.86
CA GLY A 239 -1.05 -21.24 -9.04
C GLY A 239 -2.29 -21.97 -9.52
N SER A 240 -3.56 -21.75 -9.11
CA SER A 240 -4.63 -22.52 -9.76
C SER A 240 -6.07 -21.99 -9.75
N SER A 241 -6.37 -20.86 -9.20
CA SER A 241 -7.78 -20.46 -9.04
C SER A 241 -8.04 -18.95 -9.21
N GLY A 242 -7.49 -18.36 -10.24
CA GLY A 242 -7.84 -17.01 -10.66
C GLY A 242 -9.20 -16.98 -11.38
N GLY A 243 -9.44 -15.98 -12.19
CA GLY A 243 -10.60 -15.91 -13.05
C GLY A 243 -11.05 -14.52 -13.41
N LEU A 244 -12.23 -14.46 -14.00
CA LEU A 244 -12.91 -13.23 -14.36
C LEU A 244 -14.00 -12.93 -13.34
N TRP A 245 -13.98 -11.71 -12.84
CA TRP A 245 -14.91 -11.21 -11.85
C TRP A 245 -15.67 -9.99 -12.37
N ILE A 246 -16.87 -9.79 -11.88
CA ILE A 246 -17.63 -8.54 -12.05
C ILE A 246 -18.06 -8.01 -10.68
N VAL A 247 -18.15 -6.70 -10.60
CA VAL A 247 -18.77 -5.97 -9.49
C VAL A 247 -19.94 -5.19 -10.07
N ASN A 248 -21.13 -5.42 -9.54
CA ASN A 248 -22.33 -4.71 -9.94
C ASN A 248 -22.51 -3.39 -9.15
N GLU A 249 -23.59 -2.68 -9.42
CA GLU A 249 -23.95 -1.43 -8.75
C GLU A 249 -24.06 -1.56 -7.21
N ALA A 250 -24.27 -2.77 -6.70
CA ALA A 250 -24.28 -3.03 -5.25
C ALA A 250 -22.89 -3.17 -4.64
N GLY A 251 -21.82 -3.13 -5.46
CA GLY A 251 -20.44 -3.23 -4.99
C GLY A 251 -20.02 -4.64 -4.53
N ILE A 252 -20.78 -5.68 -4.90
CA ILE A 252 -20.52 -7.07 -4.50
C ILE A 252 -19.78 -7.79 -5.63
N PRO A 253 -18.52 -8.24 -5.42
CA PRO A 253 -17.79 -9.01 -6.41
C PRO A 253 -18.42 -10.39 -6.64
N ARG A 254 -18.57 -10.77 -7.91
CA ARG A 254 -19.03 -12.08 -8.34
C ARG A 254 -18.05 -12.67 -9.34
N GLN A 255 -17.61 -13.88 -9.08
CA GLN A 255 -16.80 -14.63 -10.06
C GLN A 255 -17.68 -15.14 -11.20
N LEU A 256 -17.31 -14.81 -12.43
CA LEU A 256 -17.96 -15.29 -13.65
C LEU A 256 -17.30 -16.54 -14.21
N LEU A 257 -15.98 -16.58 -14.17
CA LEU A 257 -15.17 -17.65 -14.71
C LEU A 257 -14.06 -17.98 -13.72
N GLN A 258 -13.91 -19.26 -13.40
CA GLN A 258 -12.77 -19.77 -12.65
C GLN A 258 -11.77 -20.40 -13.64
N THR A 259 -10.58 -19.83 -13.72
CA THR A 259 -9.48 -20.29 -14.58
C THR A 259 -8.14 -19.87 -14.01
N SER A 260 -7.05 -20.46 -14.48
CA SER A 260 -5.69 -20.10 -14.06
C SER A 260 -5.27 -18.71 -14.53
N ALA A 261 -5.77 -18.22 -15.67
CA ALA A 261 -5.49 -16.89 -16.20
C ALA A 261 -6.64 -16.40 -17.06
N VAL A 262 -6.84 -15.09 -17.09
CA VAL A 262 -7.71 -14.40 -18.06
C VAL A 262 -6.86 -13.37 -18.79
N ASN A 263 -6.60 -13.60 -20.07
CA ASN A 263 -5.67 -12.77 -20.83
C ASN A 263 -6.35 -11.58 -21.49
N ALA A 264 -7.63 -11.72 -21.87
CA ALA A 264 -8.34 -10.66 -22.56
C ALA A 264 -9.86 -10.71 -22.31
N TYR A 265 -10.43 -9.53 -22.16
CA TYR A 265 -11.88 -9.30 -22.09
C TYR A 265 -12.23 -7.85 -22.39
N SER A 266 -13.46 -7.59 -22.78
CA SER A 266 -13.96 -6.24 -23.03
C SER A 266 -15.49 -6.19 -22.93
N TRP A 267 -16.02 -5.02 -22.56
CA TRP A 267 -17.45 -4.77 -22.69
C TRP A 267 -17.82 -4.42 -24.13
N SER A 268 -19.01 -4.82 -24.55
CA SER A 268 -19.59 -4.38 -25.81
C SER A 268 -19.77 -2.85 -25.83
N PRO A 269 -19.81 -2.20 -27.02
CA PRO A 269 -19.97 -0.75 -27.13
C PRO A 269 -21.22 -0.20 -26.45
N ASP A 270 -22.30 -0.99 -26.41
CA ASP A 270 -23.54 -0.66 -25.68
C ASP A 270 -23.44 -0.94 -24.16
N GLY A 271 -22.37 -1.60 -23.71
CA GLY A 271 -22.13 -1.97 -22.32
C GLY A 271 -22.99 -3.12 -21.81
N GLN A 272 -23.80 -3.77 -22.66
CA GLN A 272 -24.75 -4.79 -22.25
C GLN A 272 -24.15 -6.19 -22.11
N ARG A 273 -22.99 -6.43 -22.74
CA ARG A 273 -22.34 -7.74 -22.79
C ARG A 273 -20.85 -7.65 -22.48
N LEU A 274 -20.38 -8.54 -21.65
CA LEU A 274 -18.96 -8.77 -21.42
C LEU A 274 -18.50 -9.90 -22.34
N ILE A 275 -17.41 -9.68 -23.07
CA ILE A 275 -16.80 -10.65 -23.98
C ILE A 275 -15.45 -11.02 -23.39
N PHE A 276 -15.16 -12.30 -23.28
CA PHE A 276 -13.95 -12.77 -22.59
C PHE A 276 -13.44 -14.10 -23.14
N GLU A 277 -12.14 -14.30 -23.00
CA GLU A 277 -11.47 -15.54 -23.33
C GLU A 277 -11.78 -16.63 -22.30
N THR A 278 -11.96 -17.86 -22.78
CA THR A 278 -12.08 -19.09 -21.99
C THR A 278 -11.13 -20.15 -22.52
N VAL A 279 -10.96 -21.26 -21.81
CA VAL A 279 -10.14 -22.39 -22.27
C VAL A 279 -10.65 -23.01 -23.59
N ASP A 280 -11.93 -22.87 -23.89
CA ASP A 280 -12.58 -23.44 -25.07
C ASP A 280 -12.75 -22.41 -26.21
N GLY A 281 -12.19 -21.22 -26.07
CA GLY A 281 -12.35 -20.10 -27.02
C GLY A 281 -13.00 -18.88 -26.35
N TRP A 282 -13.72 -18.09 -27.10
CA TRP A 282 -14.35 -16.87 -26.61
C TRP A 282 -15.82 -17.07 -26.24
N ALA A 283 -16.22 -16.39 -25.18
CA ALA A 283 -17.60 -16.39 -24.68
C ALA A 283 -18.11 -14.97 -24.43
N THR A 284 -19.41 -14.83 -24.32
CA THR A 284 -20.07 -13.60 -23.89
C THR A 284 -20.93 -13.86 -22.67
N PHE A 285 -21.02 -12.88 -21.79
CA PHE A 285 -21.91 -12.85 -20.64
C PHE A 285 -22.80 -11.61 -20.71
N ALA A 286 -24.09 -11.80 -20.43
CA ALA A 286 -25.02 -10.71 -20.20
C ALA A 286 -25.80 -10.97 -18.89
N PRO A 287 -26.07 -9.92 -18.07
CA PRO A 287 -26.93 -10.05 -16.91
C PRO A 287 -28.30 -10.63 -17.30
N GLY A 288 -28.71 -11.72 -16.62
CA GLY A 288 -29.97 -12.42 -16.89
C GLY A 288 -29.93 -13.48 -18.00
N GLU A 289 -28.95 -13.45 -18.92
CA GLU A 289 -28.82 -14.44 -20.01
C GLU A 289 -27.75 -15.50 -19.71
N GLY A 290 -26.80 -15.19 -18.82
CA GLY A 290 -25.66 -16.06 -18.49
C GLY A 290 -24.56 -16.04 -19.55
N THR A 291 -23.76 -17.11 -19.60
CA THR A 291 -22.59 -17.23 -20.48
C THR A 291 -22.92 -18.03 -21.73
N GLN A 292 -22.49 -17.55 -22.91
CA GLN A 292 -22.69 -18.20 -24.22
C GLN A 292 -21.37 -18.23 -25.00
N SER A 293 -21.02 -19.38 -25.60
CA SER A 293 -19.83 -19.50 -26.46
C SER A 293 -20.02 -18.75 -27.78
N LEU A 294 -18.91 -18.12 -28.24
CA LEU A 294 -18.89 -17.40 -29.53
C LEU A 294 -18.34 -18.25 -30.70
N GLY A 295 -17.82 -19.44 -30.43
CA GLY A 295 -17.39 -20.40 -31.43
C GLY A 295 -16.10 -20.06 -32.18
N PHE A 296 -15.28 -19.08 -31.73
CA PHE A 296 -13.98 -18.79 -32.33
C PHE A 296 -12.87 -18.78 -31.23
N THR A 297 -11.62 -18.95 -31.67
CA THR A 297 -10.43 -18.81 -30.86
C THR A 297 -9.62 -17.59 -31.30
N ALA A 298 -9.15 -16.78 -30.39
CA ALA A 298 -8.43 -15.55 -30.67
C ALA A 298 -7.56 -15.13 -29.48
N ILE A 299 -6.57 -14.28 -29.73
CA ILE A 299 -5.77 -13.65 -28.66
C ILE A 299 -6.41 -12.34 -28.17
N TRP A 300 -7.34 -11.81 -28.94
CA TRP A 300 -8.11 -10.62 -28.59
C TRP A 300 -9.44 -10.61 -29.37
N ALA A 301 -10.50 -10.18 -28.73
CA ALA A 301 -11.78 -9.99 -29.40
C ALA A 301 -12.58 -8.85 -28.77
N ALA A 302 -13.47 -8.25 -29.57
CA ALA A 302 -14.43 -7.26 -29.12
C ALA A 302 -15.74 -7.35 -29.90
N ALA A 303 -16.84 -6.97 -29.25
CA ALA A 303 -18.10 -6.79 -29.91
C ALA A 303 -18.13 -5.51 -30.75
N LEU A 304 -18.90 -5.53 -31.80
CA LEU A 304 -19.30 -4.37 -32.56
C LEU A 304 -20.70 -3.89 -32.10
N ALA A 305 -21.23 -2.86 -32.73
CA ALA A 305 -22.59 -2.41 -32.45
C ALA A 305 -23.62 -3.56 -32.55
N PRO A 306 -24.73 -3.50 -31.82
CA PRO A 306 -25.77 -4.52 -31.85
C PRO A 306 -26.15 -4.92 -33.27
N GLY A 307 -26.20 -6.22 -33.53
CA GLY A 307 -26.49 -6.75 -34.87
C GLY A 307 -25.30 -6.82 -35.82
N LEU A 308 -24.17 -6.21 -35.50
CA LEU A 308 -22.97 -6.25 -36.34
C LEU A 308 -22.03 -7.42 -36.04
N GLY A 309 -22.13 -8.09 -34.85
CA GLY A 309 -21.30 -9.23 -34.42
C GLY A 309 -19.97 -8.79 -33.82
N TYR A 310 -18.86 -9.44 -34.23
CA TYR A 310 -17.56 -9.31 -33.53
C TYR A 310 -16.40 -8.99 -34.46
N VAL A 311 -15.34 -8.52 -33.89
CA VAL A 311 -14.00 -8.45 -34.50
C VAL A 311 -13.02 -9.20 -33.58
N TYR A 312 -12.13 -10.01 -34.15
CA TYR A 312 -11.17 -10.76 -33.37
C TYR A 312 -9.81 -10.89 -34.08
N LEU A 313 -8.75 -10.97 -33.28
CA LEU A 313 -7.36 -11.11 -33.71
C LEU A 313 -6.86 -12.50 -33.33
N ASP A 314 -6.40 -13.27 -34.31
CA ASP A 314 -5.81 -14.58 -34.07
C ASP A 314 -4.31 -14.50 -33.69
N SER A 315 -3.74 -15.62 -33.29
CA SER A 315 -2.33 -15.73 -32.92
C SER A 315 -1.34 -15.50 -34.09
N SER A 316 -1.81 -15.55 -35.33
CA SER A 316 -1.00 -15.23 -36.52
C SER A 316 -0.91 -13.72 -36.82
N GLY A 317 -1.68 -12.91 -36.10
CA GLY A 317 -1.82 -11.47 -36.36
C GLY A 317 -2.84 -11.17 -37.48
N SER A 318 -3.74 -12.10 -37.81
CA SER A 318 -4.83 -11.85 -38.73
C SER A 318 -6.05 -11.34 -37.99
N LEU A 319 -6.54 -10.17 -38.40
CA LEU A 319 -7.72 -9.53 -37.82
C LEU A 319 -8.95 -9.91 -38.67
N TYR A 320 -9.89 -10.53 -38.01
CA TYR A 320 -11.14 -11.03 -38.64
C TYR A 320 -12.33 -10.18 -38.24
N ARG A 321 -13.29 -10.15 -39.15
CA ARG A 321 -14.64 -9.68 -38.92
C ARG A 321 -15.56 -10.92 -38.91
N ALA A 322 -16.19 -11.17 -37.77
CA ALA A 322 -17.22 -12.19 -37.58
C ALA A 322 -18.61 -11.52 -37.60
N PRO A 323 -19.34 -11.52 -38.75
CA PRO A 323 -20.67 -10.96 -38.79
C PRO A 323 -21.67 -11.83 -38.01
N GLN A 324 -22.79 -11.27 -37.58
CA GLN A 324 -23.80 -12.02 -36.84
C GLN A 324 -24.35 -13.21 -37.65
N SER A 325 -24.27 -13.12 -38.98
CA SER A 325 -24.59 -14.19 -39.90
C SER A 325 -23.66 -14.19 -41.11
N GLY A 326 -23.27 -15.38 -41.57
CA GLY A 326 -22.32 -15.56 -42.66
C GLY A 326 -20.92 -15.97 -42.18
N ALA A 327 -20.01 -16.12 -43.13
CA ALA A 327 -18.64 -16.52 -42.83
C ALA A 327 -17.77 -15.34 -42.38
N ASP A 328 -16.79 -15.64 -41.51
CA ASP A 328 -15.77 -14.71 -41.10
C ASP A 328 -14.85 -14.37 -42.28
N PHE A 329 -14.31 -13.15 -42.27
CA PHE A 329 -13.37 -12.70 -43.29
C PHE A 329 -12.27 -11.79 -42.73
N VAL A 330 -11.09 -11.85 -43.31
CA VAL A 330 -9.91 -11.08 -42.89
C VAL A 330 -10.05 -9.63 -43.32
N ILE A 331 -9.82 -8.70 -42.37
CA ILE A 331 -9.78 -7.24 -42.61
C ILE A 331 -8.37 -6.65 -42.46
N GLY A 332 -7.45 -7.38 -41.86
CA GLY A 332 -6.05 -6.99 -41.71
C GLY A 332 -5.14 -8.18 -41.41
N THR A 333 -3.86 -8.07 -41.71
CA THR A 333 -2.81 -9.05 -41.36
C THR A 333 -1.62 -8.35 -40.70
N LEU A 334 -0.77 -9.08 -39.98
CA LEU A 334 0.34 -8.50 -39.21
C LEU A 334 -0.14 -7.41 -38.22
N VAL A 335 -1.33 -7.57 -37.69
CA VAL A 335 -1.95 -6.64 -36.76
C VAL A 335 -1.37 -6.84 -35.35
N LYS A 336 -1.08 -5.74 -34.65
CA LYS A 336 -0.50 -5.73 -33.31
C LYS A 336 -1.47 -5.25 -32.25
N THR A 337 -2.25 -4.25 -32.54
CA THR A 337 -3.23 -3.68 -31.60
C THR A 337 -4.47 -3.21 -32.35
N VAL A 338 -5.61 -3.30 -31.69
CA VAL A 338 -6.92 -3.04 -32.23
C VAL A 338 -7.77 -2.27 -31.23
N ALA A 339 -8.60 -1.37 -31.69
CA ALA A 339 -9.62 -0.73 -30.87
C ALA A 339 -10.92 -0.53 -31.64
N VAL A 340 -12.05 -0.81 -30.99
CA VAL A 340 -13.40 -0.58 -31.52
C VAL A 340 -13.87 0.82 -31.09
N SER A 341 -14.52 1.54 -31.98
CA SER A 341 -15.10 2.86 -31.69
C SER A 341 -16.19 2.78 -30.60
N PRO A 342 -16.46 3.86 -29.88
CA PRO A 342 -17.54 3.89 -28.89
C PRO A 342 -18.92 3.56 -29.43
N SER A 343 -19.17 3.82 -30.74
CA SER A 343 -20.40 3.41 -31.42
C SER A 343 -20.40 1.94 -31.83
N GLY A 344 -19.25 1.28 -31.87
CA GLY A 344 -19.13 -0.09 -32.40
C GLY A 344 -19.19 -0.22 -33.94
N GLU A 345 -19.23 0.90 -34.66
CA GLU A 345 -19.36 0.93 -36.12
C GLU A 345 -18.03 1.04 -36.85
N ARG A 346 -16.98 1.41 -36.18
CA ARG A 346 -15.62 1.57 -36.74
C ARG A 346 -14.60 0.82 -35.90
N VAL A 347 -13.55 0.36 -36.57
CA VAL A 347 -12.41 -0.31 -35.97
C VAL A 347 -11.13 0.44 -36.38
N VAL A 348 -10.19 0.66 -35.47
CA VAL A 348 -8.83 1.05 -35.82
C VAL A 348 -7.87 -0.06 -35.45
N PHE A 349 -6.86 -0.27 -36.26
CA PHE A 349 -5.84 -1.27 -35.98
C PHE A 349 -4.46 -0.84 -36.51
N ALA A 350 -3.42 -1.23 -35.80
CA ALA A 350 -2.04 -1.00 -36.21
C ALA A 350 -1.47 -2.25 -36.86
N GLN A 351 -0.91 -2.08 -38.04
CA GLN A 351 -0.37 -3.12 -38.89
C GLN A 351 1.13 -2.86 -39.16
N ASP A 352 1.97 -3.84 -38.83
CA ASP A 352 3.39 -3.76 -39.20
C ASP A 352 3.56 -3.91 -40.72
N GLN A 353 4.52 -3.18 -41.26
CA GLN A 353 4.91 -3.22 -42.66
C GLN A 353 6.26 -3.90 -42.82
N ALA A 354 6.50 -4.51 -43.97
CA ALA A 354 7.75 -5.20 -44.27
C ALA A 354 9.00 -4.30 -44.20
N ASN A 355 8.85 -2.98 -44.29
CA ASN A 355 9.92 -1.99 -44.18
C ASN A 355 10.21 -1.53 -42.73
N GLY A 356 9.63 -2.17 -41.72
CA GLY A 356 9.81 -1.81 -40.31
C GLY A 356 8.98 -0.62 -39.83
N THR A 357 8.10 -0.10 -40.68
CA THR A 357 7.14 0.94 -40.27
C THR A 357 5.82 0.31 -39.78
N THR A 358 5.04 1.06 -39.01
CA THR A 358 3.68 0.67 -38.60
C THR A 358 2.65 1.58 -39.25
N ARG A 359 1.60 1.02 -39.82
CA ARG A 359 0.49 1.78 -40.37
C ARG A 359 -0.77 1.56 -39.56
N ILE A 360 -1.41 2.65 -39.15
CA ILE A 360 -2.71 2.63 -38.50
C ILE A 360 -3.79 2.77 -39.57
N TRP A 361 -4.71 1.81 -39.59
CA TRP A 361 -5.82 1.76 -40.47
C TRP A 361 -7.13 2.00 -39.72
N GLY A 362 -8.08 2.70 -40.37
CA GLY A 362 -9.48 2.68 -40.00
C GLY A 362 -10.22 1.67 -40.85
N TYR A 363 -11.22 1.04 -40.28
CA TYR A 363 -12.16 0.16 -40.97
C TYR A 363 -13.59 0.55 -40.62
N ASP A 364 -14.39 0.85 -41.63
CA ASP A 364 -15.82 1.10 -41.50
C ASP A 364 -16.57 -0.22 -41.64
N VAL A 365 -17.32 -0.61 -40.62
CA VAL A 365 -17.99 -1.91 -40.55
C VAL A 365 -19.16 -1.97 -41.52
N GLY A 366 -19.93 -0.90 -41.63
CA GLY A 366 -21.08 -0.80 -42.52
C GLY A 366 -20.67 -0.78 -44.00
N LEU A 367 -19.66 0.02 -44.34
CA LEU A 367 -19.13 0.13 -45.70
C LEU A 367 -18.21 -1.02 -46.10
N ARG A 368 -17.78 -1.85 -45.14
CA ARG A 368 -16.79 -2.93 -45.32
C ARG A 368 -15.50 -2.45 -46.02
N SER A 369 -15.06 -1.25 -45.68
CA SER A 369 -13.90 -0.62 -46.31
C SER A 369 -12.88 -0.15 -45.28
N ARG A 370 -11.60 -0.31 -45.63
CA ARG A 370 -10.47 0.22 -44.85
C ARG A 370 -9.89 1.46 -45.51
N TYR A 371 -9.38 2.35 -44.66
CA TYR A 371 -8.72 3.59 -45.10
C TYR A 371 -7.50 3.87 -44.22
N PRO A 372 -6.42 4.46 -44.78
CA PRO A 372 -5.21 4.76 -44.00
C PRO A 372 -5.44 5.98 -43.11
N LEU A 373 -4.93 5.93 -41.86
CA LEU A 373 -5.00 7.04 -40.90
C LEU A 373 -3.65 7.64 -40.62
N VAL A 374 -2.65 6.82 -40.26
CA VAL A 374 -1.32 7.27 -39.84
C VAL A 374 -0.29 6.28 -40.34
N SER A 375 0.93 6.77 -40.64
CA SER A 375 2.12 5.95 -40.83
C SER A 375 3.19 6.39 -39.85
N GLU A 376 3.71 5.43 -39.08
CA GLU A 376 4.74 5.65 -38.08
C GLU A 376 6.03 4.92 -38.46
N SER A 377 7.17 5.54 -38.17
CA SER A 377 8.50 4.93 -38.38
C SER A 377 8.93 4.04 -37.21
N ALA A 378 8.04 3.76 -36.26
CA ALA A 378 8.29 3.02 -35.04
C ALA A 378 7.09 2.14 -34.71
N SER A 379 7.25 1.21 -33.75
CA SER A 379 6.16 0.37 -33.29
C SER A 379 5.09 1.17 -32.53
N VAL A 380 3.86 0.67 -32.55
CA VAL A 380 2.68 1.28 -31.95
C VAL A 380 1.95 0.27 -31.09
N SER A 381 1.45 0.70 -29.91
CA SER A 381 0.56 -0.07 -29.05
C SER A 381 -0.57 0.79 -28.50
N ASP A 382 -1.42 0.20 -27.69
CA ASP A 382 -2.44 0.85 -26.85
C ASP A 382 -3.35 1.82 -27.63
N LEU A 383 -3.83 1.36 -28.81
CA LEU A 383 -4.83 2.10 -29.57
C LEU A 383 -6.11 2.28 -28.72
N SER A 384 -6.60 3.50 -28.65
CA SER A 384 -7.85 3.81 -27.96
C SER A 384 -8.62 4.92 -28.67
N TRP A 385 -9.95 4.87 -28.56
CA TRP A 385 -10.84 5.90 -29.08
C TRP A 385 -11.26 6.88 -27.98
N ALA A 386 -11.28 8.16 -28.30
CA ALA A 386 -11.95 9.14 -27.46
C ALA A 386 -13.46 8.84 -27.39
N PRO A 387 -14.14 9.08 -26.25
CA PRO A 387 -15.57 8.82 -26.08
C PRO A 387 -16.47 9.44 -27.15
N ASN A 388 -16.12 10.61 -27.69
CA ASN A 388 -16.87 11.29 -28.76
C ASN A 388 -16.62 10.68 -30.17
N GLY A 389 -15.72 9.69 -30.30
CA GLY A 389 -15.41 9.03 -31.57
C GLY A 389 -14.65 9.87 -32.60
N ASN A 390 -14.15 11.06 -32.23
CA ASN A 390 -13.50 11.99 -33.16
C ASN A 390 -11.96 11.99 -33.08
N ARG A 391 -11.40 11.25 -32.12
CA ARG A 391 -9.96 11.13 -31.92
C ARG A 391 -9.59 9.69 -31.59
N ILE A 392 -8.35 9.33 -31.92
CA ILE A 392 -7.70 8.13 -31.43
C ILE A 392 -6.40 8.51 -30.73
N ALA A 393 -6.02 7.77 -29.70
CA ALA A 393 -4.73 7.83 -29.06
C ALA A 393 -3.98 6.51 -29.21
N TYR A 394 -2.64 6.57 -29.15
CA TYR A 394 -1.77 5.40 -29.19
C TYR A 394 -0.41 5.73 -28.59
N LEU A 395 0.29 4.71 -28.11
CA LEU A 395 1.68 4.82 -27.69
C LEU A 395 2.61 4.47 -28.86
N ARG A 396 3.61 5.33 -29.11
CA ARG A 396 4.67 5.13 -30.07
C ARG A 396 5.98 4.84 -29.35
N TYR A 397 6.65 3.78 -29.72
CA TYR A 397 7.91 3.33 -29.13
C TYR A 397 9.06 3.58 -30.12
N ASP A 398 9.97 4.47 -29.78
CA ASP A 398 11.11 4.84 -30.61
C ASP A 398 12.39 4.94 -29.77
N ALA A 399 13.37 4.08 -30.06
CA ALA A 399 14.69 4.08 -29.41
C ALA A 399 14.65 4.18 -27.87
N GLY A 400 13.72 3.46 -27.24
CA GLY A 400 13.56 3.46 -25.78
C GLY A 400 12.71 4.61 -25.23
N THR A 401 12.17 5.46 -26.09
CA THR A 401 11.27 6.56 -25.70
C THR A 401 9.83 6.18 -26.03
N VAL A 402 8.95 6.28 -25.03
CA VAL A 402 7.51 6.14 -25.21
C VAL A 402 6.89 7.51 -25.41
N THR A 403 6.07 7.65 -26.45
CA THR A 403 5.37 8.89 -26.75
C THR A 403 3.88 8.61 -26.92
N LEU A 404 3.04 9.28 -26.12
CA LEU A 404 1.61 9.32 -26.37
C LEU A 404 1.32 10.23 -27.55
N ARG A 405 0.59 9.70 -28.52
CA ARG A 405 0.15 10.44 -29.71
C ARG A 405 -1.35 10.44 -29.83
N VAL A 406 -1.89 11.55 -30.29
CA VAL A 406 -3.31 11.74 -30.55
C VAL A 406 -3.52 12.15 -32.02
N ARG A 407 -4.44 11.47 -32.69
CA ARG A 407 -4.87 11.76 -34.06
C ARG A 407 -6.30 12.26 -34.07
N ASN A 408 -6.55 13.44 -34.60
CA ASN A 408 -7.89 13.92 -34.92
C ASN A 408 -8.41 13.21 -36.18
N LEU A 409 -9.62 12.71 -36.14
CA LEU A 409 -10.26 12.02 -37.26
C LEU A 409 -11.18 12.97 -38.07
N THR A 410 -11.47 14.14 -37.52
CA THR A 410 -12.26 15.21 -38.17
C THR A 410 -11.29 16.30 -38.67
N GLY A 411 -11.56 16.86 -39.85
CA GLY A 411 -10.72 17.92 -40.44
C GLY A 411 -9.44 17.39 -41.12
N PRO A 412 -8.42 18.22 -41.35
CA PRO A 412 -7.20 17.87 -42.11
C PRO A 412 -6.28 16.85 -41.45
N GLY A 413 -6.70 16.27 -40.33
CA GLY A 413 -6.11 15.08 -39.74
C GLY A 413 -4.67 15.23 -39.28
N SER A 414 -4.38 16.07 -38.29
CA SER A 414 -3.06 16.19 -37.66
C SER A 414 -2.82 15.12 -36.60
N VAL A 415 -1.57 14.67 -36.48
CA VAL A 415 -1.10 13.88 -35.32
C VAL A 415 -0.34 14.81 -34.40
N THR A 416 -0.70 14.81 -33.14
CA THR A 416 -0.02 15.59 -32.10
C THR A 416 0.70 14.66 -31.14
N SER A 417 1.99 14.89 -30.87
CA SER A 417 2.68 14.27 -29.75
C SER A 417 2.24 14.98 -28.48
N VAL A 418 1.69 14.22 -27.52
CA VAL A 418 1.09 14.80 -26.34
C VAL A 418 2.08 14.82 -25.20
N VAL A 419 2.74 13.68 -24.93
CA VAL A 419 3.67 13.56 -23.83
C VAL A 419 4.69 12.46 -24.08
N HIS A 420 5.90 12.61 -23.50
CA HIS A 420 6.97 11.62 -23.52
C HIS A 420 7.28 11.19 -22.08
N GLY A 421 7.61 9.92 -21.86
CA GLY A 421 8.06 9.44 -20.55
C GLY A 421 7.64 8.01 -20.25
N GLU A 422 7.85 7.61 -19.01
CA GLU A 422 7.39 6.32 -18.49
C GLU A 422 5.88 6.39 -18.17
N ILE A 423 5.08 6.17 -19.20
CA ILE A 423 3.62 6.20 -19.14
C ILE A 423 3.06 4.84 -19.55
N THR A 424 2.00 4.41 -18.88
CA THR A 424 1.31 3.16 -19.18
C THR A 424 -0.21 3.35 -19.13
N ALA A 425 -0.91 2.53 -19.92
CA ALA A 425 -2.36 2.43 -19.93
C ALA A 425 -3.09 3.79 -20.01
N PRO A 426 -2.81 4.64 -21.02
CA PRO A 426 -3.52 5.90 -21.18
C PRO A 426 -4.98 5.66 -21.53
N ALA A 427 -5.90 6.25 -20.76
CA ALA A 427 -7.34 6.14 -20.97
C ALA A 427 -7.99 7.52 -21.08
N TRP A 428 -8.93 7.66 -22.01
CA TRP A 428 -9.67 8.90 -22.22
C TRP A 428 -10.67 9.16 -21.09
N LEU A 429 -10.69 10.38 -20.58
CA LEU A 429 -11.81 10.84 -19.76
C LEU A 429 -13.04 11.10 -20.61
N HIS A 430 -14.21 11.15 -19.99
CA HIS A 430 -15.50 11.30 -20.66
C HIS A 430 -15.59 12.52 -21.59
N ASP A 431 -14.91 13.61 -21.23
CA ASP A 431 -14.89 14.87 -21.98
C ASP A 431 -14.13 14.79 -23.31
N SER A 432 -13.39 13.72 -23.57
CA SER A 432 -12.57 13.52 -24.78
C SER A 432 -11.43 14.52 -24.97
N ASP A 433 -11.17 15.37 -24.00
CA ASP A 433 -10.10 16.38 -24.00
C ASP A 433 -9.01 16.08 -22.97
N HIS A 434 -9.29 15.22 -22.00
CA HIS A 434 -8.33 14.77 -20.99
C HIS A 434 -8.10 13.26 -21.06
N MET A 435 -6.91 12.85 -20.63
CA MET A 435 -6.57 11.44 -20.45
C MET A 435 -5.99 11.23 -19.06
N VAL A 436 -6.37 10.11 -18.44
CA VAL A 436 -5.72 9.61 -17.22
C VAL A 436 -4.75 8.49 -17.59
N MET A 437 -3.63 8.40 -16.90
CA MET A 437 -2.63 7.36 -17.10
C MET A 437 -1.86 7.09 -15.82
N ALA A 438 -1.21 5.94 -15.76
CA ALA A 438 -0.21 5.69 -14.74
C ALA A 438 1.14 6.24 -15.22
N ALA A 439 1.82 6.98 -14.36
CA ALA A 439 3.14 7.54 -14.64
C ALA A 439 4.06 7.38 -13.43
N THR A 440 5.32 7.07 -13.70
CA THR A 440 6.36 7.01 -12.68
C THR A 440 6.74 8.42 -12.25
N VAL A 441 6.59 8.71 -10.97
CA VAL A 441 6.94 10.00 -10.34
C VAL A 441 7.92 9.78 -9.20
N ALA A 442 8.67 10.81 -8.82
CA ALA A 442 9.54 10.75 -7.66
C ALA A 442 8.70 10.67 -6.38
N GLY A 443 8.97 9.66 -5.56
CA GLY A 443 8.40 9.49 -4.21
C GLY A 443 9.48 9.63 -3.13
N ASP A 444 9.08 9.72 -1.88
CA ASP A 444 9.99 9.91 -0.72
C ASP A 444 11.01 8.76 -0.56
N SER A 445 10.63 7.54 -0.96
CA SER A 445 11.46 6.32 -0.84
C SER A 445 11.96 5.79 -2.19
N GLY A 446 11.77 6.53 -3.28
CA GLY A 446 12.13 6.11 -4.64
C GLY A 446 11.00 6.39 -5.64
N PRO A 447 11.17 6.00 -6.92
CA PRO A 447 10.14 6.18 -7.93
C PRO A 447 8.88 5.36 -7.59
N VAL A 448 7.72 5.97 -7.72
CA VAL A 448 6.41 5.35 -7.50
C VAL A 448 5.49 5.61 -8.69
N SER A 449 4.59 4.67 -8.99
CA SER A 449 3.57 4.88 -10.00
C SER A 449 2.37 5.59 -9.40
N LYS A 450 1.89 6.65 -10.07
CA LYS A 450 0.70 7.42 -9.67
C LYS A 450 -0.21 7.68 -10.85
N ALA A 451 -1.51 7.85 -10.57
CA ALA A 451 -2.44 8.36 -11.58
C ALA A 451 -2.19 9.84 -11.82
N ILE A 452 -2.07 10.22 -13.09
CA ILE A 452 -1.98 11.62 -13.53
C ILE A 452 -3.03 11.89 -14.61
N VAL A 453 -3.47 13.13 -14.71
CA VAL A 453 -4.38 13.59 -15.78
C VAL A 453 -3.67 14.63 -16.62
N ILE A 454 -3.79 14.50 -17.92
CA ILE A 454 -3.25 15.47 -18.89
C ILE A 454 -4.36 16.00 -19.78
N ASN A 455 -4.26 17.26 -20.19
CA ASN A 455 -5.07 17.85 -21.24
C ASN A 455 -4.38 17.64 -22.59
N VAL A 456 -5.02 16.97 -23.53
CA VAL A 456 -4.42 16.67 -24.85
C VAL A 456 -4.29 17.88 -25.77
N ALA A 457 -5.07 18.95 -25.53
CA ALA A 457 -4.98 20.20 -26.29
C ALA A 457 -3.90 21.16 -25.75
N SER A 458 -3.53 21.02 -24.48
CA SER A 458 -2.48 21.79 -23.81
C SER A 458 -1.56 20.84 -23.02
N PRO A 459 -0.83 19.96 -23.71
CA PRO A 459 -0.04 18.93 -23.05
C PRO A 459 1.14 19.54 -22.29
N PRO A 460 1.56 18.90 -21.18
CA PRO A 460 2.78 19.31 -20.48
C PRO A 460 4.01 19.06 -21.38
N PRO A 461 5.09 19.81 -21.23
CA PRO A 461 6.25 19.72 -22.11
C PRO A 461 6.97 18.37 -22.07
N SER A 462 6.96 17.67 -20.96
CA SER A 462 7.53 16.32 -20.81
C SER A 462 7.15 15.70 -19.47
N LEU A 463 7.01 14.37 -19.42
CA LEU A 463 6.93 13.58 -18.19
C LEU A 463 8.29 12.97 -17.80
N THR A 464 9.39 13.40 -18.42
CA THR A 464 10.72 12.97 -18.01
C THR A 464 10.96 13.33 -16.55
N SER A 465 11.20 12.33 -15.71
CA SER A 465 11.49 12.43 -14.29
C SER A 465 10.36 12.88 -13.36
N GLY A 466 9.10 12.78 -13.75
CA GLY A 466 7.97 12.99 -12.82
C GLY A 466 7.85 14.38 -12.20
N LEU A 467 8.58 15.37 -12.73
CA LEU A 467 8.65 16.70 -12.15
C LEU A 467 7.44 17.54 -12.58
N GLY A 468 6.55 17.83 -11.65
CA GLY A 468 5.64 18.96 -11.72
C GLY A 468 4.19 18.65 -12.11
N LEU A 469 3.80 17.43 -12.46
CA LEU A 469 2.39 17.11 -12.61
C LEU A 469 1.82 16.64 -11.28
N PRO A 470 0.74 17.27 -10.79
CA PRO A 470 0.10 16.83 -9.58
C PRO A 470 -0.46 15.43 -9.79
N ALA A 471 -0.15 14.51 -8.87
CA ALA A 471 -0.84 13.23 -8.82
C ALA A 471 -2.33 13.46 -8.56
N LEU A 472 -3.17 12.71 -9.27
CA LEU A 472 -4.62 12.81 -9.11
C LEU A 472 -5.08 12.33 -7.73
N THR A 473 -4.36 11.36 -7.15
CA THR A 473 -4.64 10.80 -5.82
C THR A 473 -3.35 10.58 -5.03
N SER A 474 -3.47 10.49 -3.70
CA SER A 474 -2.37 10.12 -2.80
C SER A 474 -1.97 8.64 -2.91
N VAL A 475 -2.84 7.78 -3.46
CA VAL A 475 -2.54 6.34 -3.65
C VAL A 475 -1.33 6.18 -4.55
N VAL A 476 -0.45 5.26 -4.20
CA VAL A 476 0.77 4.89 -4.95
C VAL A 476 0.60 3.53 -5.63
N ASP A 477 1.56 3.17 -6.46
CA ASP A 477 1.58 1.90 -7.22
C ASP A 477 0.32 1.70 -8.07
N VAL A 478 -0.14 2.82 -8.64
CA VAL A 478 -1.31 2.84 -9.52
C VAL A 478 -0.95 2.22 -10.87
N SER A 479 -1.80 1.32 -11.34
CA SER A 479 -1.75 0.80 -12.70
C SER A 479 -3.16 0.72 -13.30
N ASN A 480 -3.24 0.71 -14.63
CA ASN A 480 -4.47 0.56 -15.41
C ASN A 480 -5.64 1.46 -14.94
N PRO A 481 -5.47 2.78 -14.82
CA PRO A 481 -6.58 3.67 -14.47
C PRO A 481 -7.58 3.75 -15.64
N VAL A 482 -8.83 3.42 -15.39
CA VAL A 482 -9.91 3.40 -16.40
C VAL A 482 -11.09 4.22 -15.91
N PRO A 483 -11.45 5.32 -16.59
CA PRO A 483 -12.60 6.14 -16.24
C PRO A 483 -13.93 5.43 -16.53
N SER A 484 -14.93 5.70 -15.69
CA SER A 484 -16.30 5.28 -15.95
C SER A 484 -16.90 6.01 -17.18
N PRO A 485 -17.84 5.39 -17.90
CA PRO A 485 -18.44 5.98 -19.09
C PRO A 485 -19.16 7.31 -18.84
N ASP A 486 -19.67 7.53 -17.63
CA ASP A 486 -20.35 8.77 -17.23
C ASP A 486 -19.38 9.86 -16.74
N GLY A 487 -18.08 9.53 -16.60
CA GLY A 487 -17.04 10.45 -16.20
C GLY A 487 -16.99 10.79 -14.70
N HIS A 488 -17.74 10.09 -13.84
CA HIS A 488 -17.80 10.40 -12.41
C HIS A 488 -16.78 9.64 -11.57
N GLN A 489 -16.31 8.48 -12.06
CA GLN A 489 -15.44 7.57 -11.31
C GLN A 489 -14.25 7.09 -12.15
N ILE A 490 -13.19 6.66 -11.48
CA ILE A 490 -12.02 6.00 -12.08
C ILE A 490 -11.75 4.73 -11.29
N ALA A 491 -11.74 3.57 -11.97
CA ALA A 491 -11.24 2.33 -11.42
C ALA A 491 -9.76 2.17 -11.76
N PHE A 492 -8.97 1.61 -10.86
CA PHE A 492 -7.54 1.39 -11.05
C PHE A 492 -7.04 0.23 -10.18
N ILE A 493 -5.85 -0.25 -10.43
CA ILE A 493 -5.19 -1.26 -9.61
C ILE A 493 -4.16 -0.59 -8.71
N SER A 494 -4.13 -0.97 -7.44
CA SER A 494 -3.06 -0.64 -6.49
C SER A 494 -2.94 -1.73 -5.43
N GLY A 495 -1.72 -2.19 -5.13
CA GLY A 495 -1.48 -3.26 -4.17
C GLY A 495 -2.28 -4.53 -4.48
N ASP A 496 -2.30 -4.95 -5.76
CA ASP A 496 -3.01 -6.14 -6.25
C ASP A 496 -4.54 -6.12 -6.07
N GLN A 497 -5.12 -4.98 -5.75
CA GLN A 497 -6.55 -4.80 -5.56
C GLN A 497 -7.13 -3.82 -6.58
N VAL A 498 -8.42 -4.00 -6.91
CA VAL A 498 -9.18 -2.99 -7.64
C VAL A 498 -9.57 -1.87 -6.69
N TRP A 499 -9.23 -0.66 -7.05
CA TRP A 499 -9.59 0.56 -6.35
C TRP A 499 -10.56 1.39 -7.17
N LEU A 500 -11.29 2.25 -6.49
CA LEU A 500 -12.22 3.19 -7.07
C LEU A 500 -11.99 4.57 -6.45
N MET A 501 -11.99 5.62 -7.27
CA MET A 501 -11.96 7.01 -6.81
C MET A 501 -12.95 7.85 -7.62
N ASN A 502 -13.29 9.03 -7.14
CA ASN A 502 -13.98 10.02 -7.95
C ASN A 502 -13.09 10.50 -9.10
N ALA A 503 -13.66 11.02 -10.17
CA ALA A 503 -12.90 11.51 -11.33
C ALA A 503 -11.92 12.65 -10.99
N ASP A 504 -12.17 13.38 -9.91
CA ASP A 504 -11.28 14.42 -9.38
C ASP A 504 -10.16 13.88 -8.45
N GLY A 505 -10.06 12.55 -8.30
CA GLY A 505 -9.07 11.88 -7.46
C GLY A 505 -9.42 11.79 -5.98
N THR A 506 -10.56 12.33 -5.58
CA THR A 506 -11.02 12.26 -4.19
C THR A 506 -11.60 10.89 -3.85
N ARG A 507 -11.65 10.57 -2.55
CA ARG A 507 -12.24 9.35 -1.99
C ARG A 507 -11.71 8.04 -2.60
N PRO A 508 -10.40 7.83 -2.74
CA PRO A 508 -9.87 6.56 -3.20
C PRO A 508 -10.20 5.46 -2.18
N THR A 509 -10.79 4.37 -2.65
CA THR A 509 -11.26 3.27 -1.79
C THR A 509 -11.03 1.94 -2.51
N ALA A 510 -10.54 0.92 -1.79
CA ALA A 510 -10.43 -0.42 -2.36
C ALA A 510 -11.82 -1.00 -2.64
N LEU A 511 -12.06 -1.38 -3.89
CA LEU A 511 -13.29 -2.05 -4.31
C LEU A 511 -13.23 -3.56 -4.01
N THR A 512 -12.05 -4.16 -4.10
CA THR A 512 -11.78 -5.54 -3.70
C THR A 512 -10.85 -5.57 -2.49
N ARG A 513 -10.92 -6.66 -1.71
CA ARG A 513 -10.06 -6.88 -0.56
C ARG A 513 -9.78 -8.37 -0.44
N PHE A 514 -9.04 -8.88 -1.40
CA PHE A 514 -8.55 -10.26 -1.31
C PHE A 514 -7.42 -10.30 -0.30
N ASP A 515 -7.55 -11.18 0.69
CA ASP A 515 -6.52 -11.41 1.69
C ASP A 515 -5.33 -12.15 1.05
N PRO A 516 -4.11 -11.59 1.07
CA PRO A 516 -2.95 -12.22 0.44
C PRO A 516 -2.60 -13.60 1.01
N GLU A 517 -2.98 -13.90 2.24
CA GLU A 517 -2.67 -15.18 2.88
C GLU A 517 -3.70 -16.28 2.56
N SER A 518 -5.00 -15.94 2.54
CA SER A 518 -6.08 -16.88 2.27
C SER A 518 -6.57 -16.85 0.82
N PHE A 519 -6.42 -15.71 0.14
CA PHE A 519 -6.77 -15.50 -1.26
C PHE A 519 -5.69 -14.64 -1.95
N PRO A 520 -4.55 -15.24 -2.32
CA PRO A 520 -3.43 -14.53 -2.93
C PRO A 520 -3.75 -14.18 -4.39
N TYR A 521 -4.66 -13.24 -4.62
CA TYR A 521 -5.03 -12.78 -5.95
C TYR A 521 -4.39 -11.43 -6.25
N SER A 522 -3.83 -11.33 -7.45
CA SER A 522 -3.48 -10.07 -8.09
C SER A 522 -4.58 -9.67 -9.06
N CYS A 523 -5.22 -8.54 -8.84
CA CYS A 523 -6.24 -7.99 -9.72
C CYS A 523 -5.61 -7.24 -10.89
N LEU A 524 -6.19 -7.38 -12.08
CA LEU A 524 -5.68 -6.82 -13.32
C LEU A 524 -6.80 -6.19 -14.15
N MET A 525 -6.44 -5.18 -14.95
CA MET A 525 -7.21 -4.66 -16.09
C MET A 525 -8.69 -4.36 -15.79
N PRO A 526 -9.06 -3.44 -14.90
CA PRO A 526 -10.46 -3.12 -14.68
C PRO A 526 -11.10 -2.60 -15.97
N ALA A 527 -12.36 -2.96 -16.20
CA ALA A 527 -13.13 -2.54 -17.38
C ALA A 527 -14.57 -2.19 -17.00
N TRP A 528 -15.02 -1.01 -17.41
CA TRP A 528 -16.35 -0.51 -17.14
C TRP A 528 -17.37 -0.95 -18.18
N SER A 529 -18.58 -1.31 -17.73
CA SER A 529 -19.76 -1.41 -18.57
C SER A 529 -20.39 -0.03 -18.80
N ARG A 530 -21.48 0.00 -19.57
CA ARG A 530 -22.40 1.14 -19.66
C ARG A 530 -23.77 0.82 -19.03
N LEU A 531 -23.84 -0.31 -18.32
CA LEU A 531 -25.01 -0.70 -17.55
C LEU A 531 -25.16 0.15 -16.29
#